data_83b8ebb4220831faea08d7d53c27f649
#
_entry.id   83b8ebb4220831faea08d7d53c27f649
#
_cell.length_a   1.000
_cell.length_b   1.000
_cell.length_c   1.000
_cell.angle_alpha   90.00
_cell.angle_beta   90.00
_cell.angle_gamma   90.00
#
_symmetry.space_group_name_H-M   'P 1'
#
loop_
_entity.id
_entity.type
_entity.pdbx_description
1 polymer ?
#
loop_
_entity_poly.entity_id
_entity_poly.type
_entity_poly.pdbx_seq_one_letter_code
_entity_poly.pdbx_strand_id
1 'polypeptide(L)'
;MKRVSIIIVTYNSEKDIYDCVDSIRSHADIPKEDIELIIVDNCSREPEPMFARLRQQWGEDIVLIENTQNGGYGQGNNVGIRRATAPVILIMNPDVRLMDPFFARPLKAFEEDSGLIMYGMKQMYTETLPSRNSFWFTTMMNGYLRTLLTGLCTRMDWYLPRWMYISGSCFFVRKSMFEAVGLFDEEVFMYGEEDDIHYRLMQRFGLGFRYDKSIRYIHLMLGRQPDIRYEEKLLDVDLYHHKKKGRPAIKTLTTYLQINTTLLARGYLMKLFGKCDHDNFAMLKAFRQVIKSKLKKS
;
A
#
# COMPACT_ATOMS: atom_id res chain seq x y z
N MET A 1 -15.21 -10.02 22.17
CA MET A 1 -14.10 -9.07 21.96
C MET A 1 -13.86 -9.02 20.46
N LYS A 2 -13.68 -7.85 19.86
CA LYS A 2 -13.40 -7.75 18.41
C LYS A 2 -12.07 -8.44 18.07
N ARG A 3 -12.04 -9.21 16.98
CA ARG A 3 -10.84 -9.94 16.52
C ARG A 3 -10.08 -9.16 15.46
N VAL A 4 -10.81 -8.34 14.66
CA VAL A 4 -10.22 -7.49 13.64
C VAL A 4 -10.91 -6.12 13.62
N SER A 5 -10.11 -5.05 13.50
CA SER A 5 -10.60 -3.71 13.17
C SER A 5 -10.24 -3.38 11.74
N ILE A 6 -11.24 -3.15 10.90
CA ILE A 6 -11.08 -2.75 9.51
C ILE A 6 -11.04 -1.23 9.45
N ILE A 7 -10.00 -0.67 8.88
CA ILE A 7 -9.81 0.78 8.75
C ILE A 7 -9.84 1.14 7.27
N ILE A 8 -10.76 2.02 6.91
CA ILE A 8 -10.90 2.56 5.55
C ILE A 8 -10.87 4.08 5.63
N VAL A 9 -9.95 4.68 4.90
CA VAL A 9 -9.87 6.15 4.79
C VAL A 9 -10.54 6.57 3.50
N THR A 10 -11.51 7.51 3.61
CA THR A 10 -12.21 8.10 2.47
C THR A 10 -11.80 9.55 2.26
N TYR A 11 -11.74 9.97 1.01
CA TYR A 11 -11.66 11.37 0.60
C TYR A 11 -12.37 11.53 -0.73
N ASN A 12 -13.58 12.09 -0.71
CA ASN A 12 -14.49 12.17 -1.87
C ASN A 12 -14.68 10.79 -2.56
N SER A 13 -14.83 9.71 -1.77
CA SER A 13 -14.84 8.32 -2.22
C SER A 13 -16.23 7.67 -2.23
N GLU A 14 -17.31 8.46 -2.29
CA GLU A 14 -18.69 7.96 -2.27
C GLU A 14 -18.98 6.90 -3.32
N LYS A 15 -18.35 7.01 -4.50
CA LYS A 15 -18.58 6.06 -5.60
C LYS A 15 -18.08 4.65 -5.29
N ASP A 16 -17.08 4.55 -4.41
CA ASP A 16 -16.35 3.29 -4.20
C ASP A 16 -16.66 2.66 -2.84
N ILE A 17 -16.89 3.46 -1.81
CA ILE A 17 -16.97 2.97 -0.42
C ILE A 17 -18.12 1.98 -0.19
N TYR A 18 -19.27 2.16 -0.82
CA TYR A 18 -20.44 1.31 -0.58
C TYR A 18 -20.22 -0.13 -1.05
N ASP A 19 -19.70 -0.30 -2.28
CA ASP A 19 -19.37 -1.62 -2.80
C ASP A 19 -18.19 -2.25 -2.04
N CYS A 20 -17.28 -1.43 -1.52
CA CYS A 20 -16.22 -1.87 -0.63
C CYS A 20 -16.82 -2.52 0.62
N VAL A 21 -17.73 -1.83 1.32
CA VAL A 21 -18.40 -2.33 2.53
C VAL A 21 -19.28 -3.54 2.23
N ASP A 22 -19.98 -3.57 1.10
CA ASP A 22 -20.76 -4.75 0.67
C ASP A 22 -19.85 -5.96 0.41
N SER A 23 -18.66 -5.75 -0.16
CA SER A 23 -17.70 -6.83 -0.37
C SER A 23 -17.17 -7.41 0.96
N ILE A 24 -16.96 -6.56 1.98
CA ILE A 24 -16.58 -7.01 3.32
C ILE A 24 -17.67 -7.92 3.89
N ARG A 25 -18.94 -7.49 3.84
CA ARG A 25 -20.06 -8.25 4.37
C ARG A 25 -20.27 -9.58 3.63
N SER A 26 -20.09 -9.57 2.31
CA SER A 26 -20.32 -10.75 1.46
C SER A 26 -19.21 -11.81 1.60
N HIS A 27 -17.99 -11.41 1.97
CA HIS A 27 -16.83 -12.31 2.08
C HIS A 27 -16.33 -12.48 3.52
N ALA A 28 -17.15 -12.03 4.51
CA ALA A 28 -16.87 -12.30 5.91
C ALA A 28 -17.12 -13.79 6.23
N ASP A 29 -16.08 -14.50 6.61
CA ASP A 29 -16.07 -15.90 7.03
C ASP A 29 -15.88 -16.06 8.55
N ILE A 30 -16.15 -14.96 9.28
CA ILE A 30 -16.21 -14.87 10.74
C ILE A 30 -17.49 -14.11 11.15
N PRO A 31 -17.96 -14.27 12.41
CA PRO A 31 -19.12 -13.52 12.90
C PRO A 31 -18.94 -12.00 12.80
N LYS A 32 -20.04 -11.29 12.47
CA LYS A 32 -20.02 -9.82 12.36
C LYS A 32 -19.59 -9.15 13.67
N GLU A 33 -19.96 -9.72 14.80
CA GLU A 33 -19.59 -9.26 16.14
C GLU A 33 -18.08 -9.27 16.40
N ASP A 34 -17.32 -10.08 15.64
CA ASP A 34 -15.85 -10.13 15.71
C ASP A 34 -15.18 -9.02 14.87
N ILE A 35 -15.95 -8.37 14.00
CA ILE A 35 -15.47 -7.29 13.12
C ILE A 35 -15.83 -5.92 13.73
N GLU A 36 -14.85 -5.04 13.79
CA GLU A 36 -15.02 -3.61 14.02
C GLU A 36 -14.75 -2.87 12.71
N LEU A 37 -15.73 -2.16 12.18
CA LEU A 37 -15.57 -1.37 10.95
C LEU A 37 -15.44 0.11 11.31
N ILE A 38 -14.31 0.70 10.91
CA ILE A 38 -13.96 2.11 11.17
C ILE A 38 -13.72 2.80 9.82
N ILE A 39 -14.55 3.79 9.53
CA ILE A 39 -14.39 4.65 8.35
C ILE A 39 -13.90 6.02 8.83
N VAL A 40 -12.78 6.46 8.31
CA VAL A 40 -12.24 7.81 8.56
C VAL A 40 -12.43 8.64 7.29
N ASP A 41 -13.32 9.61 7.36
CA ASP A 41 -13.42 10.59 6.29
C ASP A 41 -12.34 11.66 6.44
N ASN A 42 -11.49 11.78 5.46
CA ASN A 42 -10.30 12.62 5.52
C ASN A 42 -10.57 14.03 4.99
N CYS A 43 -11.62 14.67 5.56
CA CYS A 43 -12.06 16.03 5.22
C CYS A 43 -12.66 16.15 3.80
N SER A 44 -13.59 15.28 3.45
CA SER A 44 -14.42 15.42 2.24
C SER A 44 -15.35 16.62 2.34
N ARG A 45 -15.88 17.07 1.20
CA ARG A 45 -16.74 18.27 1.16
C ARG A 45 -18.04 18.09 1.93
N GLU A 46 -18.70 16.95 1.80
CA GLU A 46 -19.98 16.63 2.43
C GLU A 46 -19.99 15.16 2.89
N PRO A 47 -19.43 14.83 4.08
CA PRO A 47 -19.29 13.43 4.51
C PRO A 47 -20.61 12.85 5.05
N GLU A 48 -21.55 13.67 5.55
CA GLU A 48 -22.75 13.20 6.27
C GLU A 48 -23.69 12.33 5.42
N PRO A 49 -24.00 12.64 4.14
CA PRO A 49 -24.82 11.75 3.31
C PRO A 49 -24.16 10.36 3.14
N MET A 50 -22.84 10.29 2.98
CA MET A 50 -22.09 9.05 2.93
C MET A 50 -22.20 8.29 4.27
N PHE A 51 -22.04 8.96 5.39
CA PHE A 51 -22.14 8.36 6.71
C PHE A 51 -23.54 7.81 7.00
N ALA A 52 -24.58 8.56 6.66
CA ALA A 52 -25.97 8.11 6.82
C ALA A 52 -26.23 6.81 6.04
N ARG A 53 -25.79 6.73 4.80
CA ARG A 53 -25.92 5.53 3.98
C ARG A 53 -25.09 4.35 4.52
N LEU A 54 -23.88 4.60 5.02
CA LEU A 54 -23.04 3.56 5.62
C LEU A 54 -23.68 2.99 6.91
N ARG A 55 -24.33 3.80 7.75
CA ARG A 55 -25.10 3.31 8.89
C ARG A 55 -26.25 2.39 8.47
N GLN A 56 -26.98 2.76 7.39
CA GLN A 56 -28.04 1.89 6.85
C GLN A 56 -27.49 0.56 6.31
N GLN A 57 -26.31 0.58 5.70
CA GLN A 57 -25.70 -0.58 5.05
C GLN A 57 -25.07 -1.55 6.05
N TRP A 58 -24.34 -1.04 7.06
CA TRP A 58 -23.59 -1.86 8.02
C TRP A 58 -24.32 -2.05 9.35
N GLY A 59 -24.98 -1.01 9.83
CA GLY A 59 -25.63 -0.93 11.13
C GLY A 59 -25.02 0.16 12.03
N GLU A 60 -25.65 0.43 13.16
CA GLU A 60 -25.28 1.50 14.08
C GLU A 60 -23.93 1.26 14.80
N ASP A 61 -23.42 0.05 14.75
CA ASP A 61 -22.12 -0.32 15.35
C ASP A 61 -20.90 0.06 14.49
N ILE A 62 -21.12 0.65 13.29
CA ILE A 62 -20.04 1.22 12.49
C ILE A 62 -19.46 2.46 13.19
N VAL A 63 -18.13 2.56 13.20
CA VAL A 63 -17.42 3.75 13.71
C VAL A 63 -17.13 4.68 12.56
N LEU A 64 -17.72 5.86 12.57
CA LEU A 64 -17.54 6.90 11.56
C LEU A 64 -16.81 8.08 12.19
N ILE A 65 -15.70 8.49 11.59
CA ILE A 65 -14.85 9.57 12.08
C ILE A 65 -14.69 10.59 10.96
N GLU A 66 -15.07 11.84 11.25
CA GLU A 66 -14.79 12.97 10.39
C GLU A 66 -13.46 13.61 10.82
N ASN A 67 -12.47 13.55 9.95
CA ASN A 67 -11.19 14.19 10.21
C ASN A 67 -11.26 15.68 9.80
N THR A 68 -10.77 16.56 10.65
CA THR A 68 -10.87 18.01 10.45
C THR A 68 -9.95 18.55 9.35
N GLN A 69 -8.99 17.73 8.90
CA GLN A 69 -8.04 18.08 7.82
C GLN A 69 -7.64 16.84 7.04
N ASN A 70 -7.37 17.00 5.75
CA ASN A 70 -6.78 15.95 4.94
C ASN A 70 -5.27 15.89 5.16
N GLY A 71 -4.83 15.06 6.08
CA GLY A 71 -3.41 14.81 6.37
C GLY A 71 -2.77 13.72 5.47
N GLY A 72 -3.49 13.22 4.46
CA GLY A 72 -3.02 12.18 3.56
C GLY A 72 -3.33 10.75 4.06
N TYR A 73 -2.78 9.77 3.35
CA TYR A 73 -3.04 8.35 3.58
C TYR A 73 -2.62 7.89 4.99
N GLY A 74 -1.36 8.17 5.37
CA GLY A 74 -0.81 7.72 6.65
C GLY A 74 -1.52 8.31 7.85
N GLN A 75 -1.77 9.62 7.84
CA GLN A 75 -2.45 10.33 8.93
C GLN A 75 -3.89 9.85 9.10
N GLY A 76 -4.66 9.72 8.00
CA GLY A 76 -6.04 9.21 8.06
C GLY A 76 -6.12 7.80 8.62
N ASN A 77 -5.24 6.89 8.19
CA ASN A 77 -5.15 5.54 8.75
C ASN A 77 -4.78 5.56 10.24
N ASN A 78 -3.83 6.40 10.65
CA ASN A 78 -3.43 6.51 12.06
C ASN A 78 -4.59 6.95 12.96
N VAL A 79 -5.47 7.84 12.50
CA VAL A 79 -6.70 8.22 13.23
C VAL A 79 -7.56 6.98 13.49
N GLY A 80 -7.81 6.18 12.47
CA GLY A 80 -8.59 4.94 12.60
C GLY A 80 -7.89 3.91 13.51
N ILE A 81 -6.58 3.72 13.38
CA ILE A 81 -5.80 2.76 14.18
C ILE A 81 -5.83 3.10 15.66
N ARG A 82 -5.71 4.38 16.01
CA ARG A 82 -5.80 4.84 17.41
C ARG A 82 -7.19 4.56 18.03
N ARG A 83 -8.25 4.55 17.21
CA ARG A 83 -9.62 4.25 17.65
C ARG A 83 -9.90 2.75 17.74
N ALA A 84 -9.18 1.93 16.97
CA ALA A 84 -9.37 0.50 16.86
C ALA A 84 -9.20 -0.24 18.20
N THR A 85 -10.04 -1.24 18.46
CA THR A 85 -10.02 -2.02 19.69
C THR A 85 -9.49 -3.45 19.51
N ALA A 86 -9.49 -3.97 18.28
CA ALA A 86 -9.04 -5.33 18.00
C ALA A 86 -7.49 -5.46 17.97
N PRO A 87 -6.96 -6.65 18.28
CA PRO A 87 -5.50 -6.90 18.25
C PRO A 87 -4.92 -6.95 16.83
N VAL A 88 -5.75 -7.23 15.81
CA VAL A 88 -5.36 -7.25 14.41
C VAL A 88 -6.09 -6.13 13.68
N ILE A 89 -5.36 -5.37 12.89
CA ILE A 89 -5.88 -4.32 12.02
C ILE A 89 -5.88 -4.82 10.58
N LEU A 90 -6.96 -4.58 9.84
CA LEU A 90 -6.99 -4.63 8.39
C LEU A 90 -7.05 -3.20 7.86
N ILE A 91 -6.00 -2.75 7.19
CA ILE A 91 -6.02 -1.50 6.42
C ILE A 91 -6.51 -1.83 5.03
N MET A 92 -7.47 -1.05 4.52
CA MET A 92 -8.11 -1.31 3.24
C MET A 92 -8.52 -0.01 2.56
N ASN A 93 -8.21 0.14 1.28
CA ASN A 93 -8.65 1.30 0.51
C ASN A 93 -10.15 1.22 0.16
N PRO A 94 -10.85 2.35 -0.05
CA PRO A 94 -12.29 2.35 -0.38
C PRO A 94 -12.59 1.75 -1.77
N ASP A 95 -11.60 1.69 -2.66
CA ASP A 95 -11.70 1.10 -4.01
C ASP A 95 -11.24 -0.36 -4.06
N VAL A 96 -11.17 -1.05 -2.93
CA VAL A 96 -10.92 -2.50 -2.84
C VAL A 96 -12.23 -3.27 -2.79
N ARG A 97 -12.24 -4.45 -3.42
CA ARG A 97 -13.33 -5.44 -3.37
C ARG A 97 -12.75 -6.80 -2.98
N LEU A 98 -13.25 -7.38 -1.92
CA LEU A 98 -12.85 -8.73 -1.51
C LEU A 98 -13.43 -9.76 -2.47
N MET A 99 -12.74 -10.90 -2.68
CA MET A 99 -13.15 -11.94 -3.63
C MET A 99 -13.33 -13.31 -3.00
N ASP A 100 -12.63 -13.60 -1.93
CA ASP A 100 -12.60 -14.93 -1.29
C ASP A 100 -13.03 -14.79 0.18
N PRO A 101 -13.31 -15.89 0.92
CA PRO A 101 -13.35 -15.88 2.38
C PRO A 101 -12.08 -15.24 2.93
N PHE A 102 -12.21 -14.14 3.70
CA PHE A 102 -11.10 -13.19 3.81
C PHE A 102 -10.47 -13.10 5.19
N PHE A 103 -11.17 -13.47 6.27
CA PHE A 103 -10.76 -13.13 7.63
C PHE A 103 -10.24 -14.33 8.43
N ALA A 104 -10.91 -15.47 8.38
CA ALA A 104 -10.63 -16.59 9.27
C ALA A 104 -9.17 -17.08 9.17
N ARG A 105 -8.64 -17.22 7.96
CA ARG A 105 -7.27 -17.72 7.75
C ARG A 105 -6.19 -16.72 8.20
N PRO A 106 -6.22 -15.42 7.85
CA PRO A 106 -5.27 -14.45 8.38
C PRO A 106 -5.33 -14.35 9.91
N LEU A 107 -6.52 -14.27 10.50
CA LEU A 107 -6.68 -14.18 11.95
C LEU A 107 -6.11 -15.40 12.67
N LYS A 108 -6.38 -16.59 12.16
CA LYS A 108 -5.78 -17.83 12.68
C LYS A 108 -4.25 -17.78 12.61
N ALA A 109 -3.69 -17.26 11.51
CA ALA A 109 -2.24 -17.12 11.38
C ALA A 109 -1.64 -16.17 12.43
N PHE A 110 -2.33 -15.06 12.77
CA PHE A 110 -1.92 -14.17 13.86
C PHE A 110 -2.06 -14.77 15.25
N GLU A 111 -3.02 -15.67 15.45
CA GLU A 111 -3.22 -16.40 16.71
C GLU A 111 -2.13 -17.48 16.92
N GLU A 112 -1.77 -18.21 15.88
CA GLU A 112 -0.80 -19.30 15.92
C GLU A 112 0.66 -18.81 15.93
N ASP A 113 0.94 -17.62 15.37
CA ASP A 113 2.29 -17.09 15.24
C ASP A 113 2.37 -15.69 15.87
N SER A 114 2.88 -15.64 17.09
CA SER A 114 3.08 -14.36 17.82
C SER A 114 4.13 -13.45 17.17
N GLY A 115 5.02 -13.99 16.32
CA GLY A 115 6.00 -13.25 15.55
C GLY A 115 5.48 -12.71 14.23
N LEU A 116 4.26 -13.09 13.82
CA LEU A 116 3.64 -12.56 12.60
C LEU A 116 3.30 -11.08 12.76
N ILE A 117 3.89 -10.24 11.92
CA ILE A 117 3.75 -8.79 11.91
C ILE A 117 2.67 -8.34 10.95
N MET A 118 2.82 -8.74 9.68
CA MET A 118 1.95 -8.37 8.56
C MET A 118 1.55 -9.57 7.73
N TYR A 119 0.32 -9.50 7.17
CA TYR A 119 -0.20 -10.52 6.26
C TYR A 119 -0.80 -9.84 5.02
N GLY A 120 -0.18 -10.09 3.87
CA GLY A 120 -0.61 -9.58 2.58
C GLY A 120 -1.31 -10.64 1.75
N MET A 121 -2.14 -10.20 0.82
CA MET A 121 -2.95 -11.03 -0.05
C MET A 121 -2.73 -10.67 -1.52
N LYS A 122 -3.26 -11.49 -2.42
CA LYS A 122 -3.12 -11.32 -3.86
C LYS A 122 -4.02 -10.21 -4.37
N GLN A 123 -3.41 -9.16 -4.92
CA GLN A 123 -4.13 -8.10 -5.62
C GLN A 123 -4.48 -8.55 -7.05
N MET A 124 -5.69 -8.24 -7.48
CA MET A 124 -6.22 -8.46 -8.82
C MET A 124 -6.60 -7.11 -9.46
N TYR A 125 -6.60 -7.03 -10.79
CA TYR A 125 -7.22 -5.93 -11.54
C TYR A 125 -8.71 -6.18 -11.81
N THR A 126 -9.03 -7.43 -12.13
CA THR A 126 -10.39 -7.94 -12.30
C THR A 126 -10.46 -9.33 -11.68
N GLU A 127 -11.63 -9.95 -11.69
CA GLU A 127 -11.81 -11.32 -11.17
C GLU A 127 -10.85 -12.36 -11.78
N THR A 128 -10.45 -12.13 -13.04
CA THR A 128 -9.60 -13.06 -13.79
C THR A 128 -8.21 -12.55 -14.08
N LEU A 129 -7.99 -11.22 -14.04
CA LEU A 129 -6.70 -10.62 -14.39
C LEU A 129 -5.89 -10.28 -13.13
N PRO A 130 -4.79 -11.00 -12.87
CA PRO A 130 -3.95 -10.72 -11.71
C PRO A 130 -3.19 -9.40 -11.88
N SER A 131 -3.11 -8.64 -10.79
CA SER A 131 -2.24 -7.49 -10.66
C SER A 131 -0.79 -7.92 -10.39
N ARG A 132 0.16 -7.07 -10.76
CA ARG A 132 1.57 -7.21 -10.39
C ARG A 132 1.94 -6.36 -9.18
N ASN A 133 0.95 -5.79 -8.51
CA ASN A 133 1.13 -4.76 -7.46
C ASN A 133 0.82 -5.29 -6.06
N SER A 134 0.81 -6.62 -5.84
CA SER A 134 0.59 -7.20 -4.51
C SER A 134 1.72 -6.88 -3.54
N PHE A 135 2.93 -6.66 -4.06
CA PHE A 135 4.13 -6.30 -3.31
C PHE A 135 5.13 -5.59 -4.22
N TRP A 136 6.07 -4.85 -3.62
CA TRP A 136 7.08 -4.08 -4.32
C TRP A 136 8.45 -4.27 -3.68
N PHE A 137 9.51 -4.21 -4.50
CA PHE A 137 10.87 -4.18 -3.97
C PHE A 137 11.17 -2.83 -3.32
N THR A 138 11.82 -2.87 -2.17
CA THR A 138 12.35 -1.66 -1.51
C THR A 138 13.35 -0.93 -2.40
N THR A 139 13.38 0.37 -2.29
CA THR A 139 14.37 1.23 -2.97
C THR A 139 15.71 1.30 -2.22
N MET A 140 15.82 0.63 -1.07
CA MET A 140 17.09 0.42 -0.36
C MET A 140 18.04 -0.55 -1.09
N MET A 141 17.55 -1.33 -2.04
CA MET A 141 18.27 -2.33 -2.82
C MET A 141 19.04 -1.69 -3.98
N ASN A 142 20.05 -2.40 -4.51
CA ASN A 142 20.72 -2.01 -5.78
C ASN A 142 19.70 -1.97 -6.93
N GLY A 143 19.66 -0.86 -7.69
CA GLY A 143 18.63 -0.62 -8.68
C GLY A 143 18.65 -1.58 -9.88
N TYR A 144 19.83 -2.05 -10.31
CA TYR A 144 19.94 -3.05 -11.39
C TYR A 144 19.37 -4.40 -10.95
N LEU A 145 19.77 -4.87 -9.77
CA LEU A 145 19.28 -6.12 -9.20
C LEU A 145 17.78 -6.06 -8.94
N ARG A 146 17.28 -4.94 -8.38
CA ARG A 146 15.85 -4.68 -8.17
C ARG A 146 15.06 -4.84 -9.46
N THR A 147 15.50 -4.19 -10.55
CA THR A 147 14.76 -4.22 -11.82
C THR A 147 14.78 -5.62 -12.45
N LEU A 148 15.90 -6.33 -12.35
CA LEU A 148 16.01 -7.71 -12.82
C LEU A 148 15.06 -8.65 -12.07
N LEU A 149 15.08 -8.60 -10.74
CA LEU A 149 14.28 -9.48 -9.89
C LEU A 149 12.79 -9.13 -9.92
N THR A 150 12.41 -7.85 -10.09
CA THR A 150 10.99 -7.44 -10.15
C THR A 150 10.26 -8.22 -11.23
N GLY A 151 10.80 -8.29 -12.44
CA GLY A 151 10.16 -9.00 -13.56
C GLY A 151 9.96 -10.49 -13.30
N LEU A 152 10.92 -11.13 -12.63
CA LEU A 152 10.86 -12.56 -12.30
C LEU A 152 9.89 -12.80 -11.13
N CYS A 153 10.09 -12.12 -10.00
CA CYS A 153 9.31 -12.34 -8.80
C CYS A 153 7.82 -12.03 -8.98
N THR A 154 7.50 -10.92 -9.68
CA THR A 154 6.09 -10.57 -9.96
C THR A 154 5.42 -11.56 -10.92
N ARG A 155 6.16 -12.13 -11.89
CA ARG A 155 5.63 -13.15 -12.80
C ARG A 155 5.39 -14.49 -12.10
N MET A 156 6.29 -14.87 -11.18
CA MET A 156 6.24 -16.12 -10.43
C MET A 156 5.42 -16.00 -9.13
N ASP A 157 4.97 -14.81 -8.81
CA ASP A 157 4.28 -14.49 -7.57
C ASP A 157 5.11 -14.87 -6.31
N TRP A 158 6.41 -14.58 -6.36
CA TRP A 158 7.37 -14.84 -5.28
C TRP A 158 7.58 -13.59 -4.43
N TYR A 159 7.17 -13.68 -3.19
CA TYR A 159 7.38 -12.65 -2.18
C TYR A 159 8.65 -12.93 -1.36
N LEU A 160 9.51 -11.94 -1.27
CA LEU A 160 10.78 -11.98 -0.52
C LEU A 160 10.72 -10.97 0.63
N PRO A 161 10.31 -11.37 1.85
CA PRO A 161 9.98 -10.43 2.94
C PRO A 161 11.12 -9.51 3.36
N ARG A 162 12.38 -9.90 3.14
CA ARG A 162 13.55 -9.05 3.42
C ARG A 162 13.71 -7.87 2.45
N TRP A 163 13.21 -8.03 1.23
CA TRP A 163 13.46 -7.10 0.12
C TRP A 163 12.21 -6.49 -0.48
N MET A 164 11.04 -6.95 -0.04
CA MET A 164 9.76 -6.51 -0.58
C MET A 164 8.83 -6.10 0.55
N TYR A 165 8.07 -5.05 0.30
CA TYR A 165 6.97 -4.62 1.15
C TYR A 165 5.62 -4.94 0.48
N ILE A 166 4.61 -5.18 1.31
CA ILE A 166 3.24 -5.48 0.89
C ILE A 166 2.57 -4.18 0.43
N SER A 167 1.69 -4.28 -0.57
CA SER A 167 0.90 -3.13 -1.07
C SER A 167 0.01 -2.55 0.03
N GLY A 168 -0.01 -1.22 0.15
CA GLY A 168 -0.82 -0.49 1.12
C GLY A 168 -2.32 -0.54 0.86
N SER A 169 -2.75 -1.04 -0.30
CA SER A 169 -4.17 -1.05 -0.64
C SER A 169 -5.03 -1.99 0.21
N CYS A 170 -4.45 -3.10 0.70
CA CYS A 170 -5.15 -4.06 1.58
C CYS A 170 -4.15 -4.99 2.26
N PHE A 171 -4.03 -4.92 3.60
CA PHE A 171 -3.17 -5.83 4.37
C PHE A 171 -3.59 -5.88 5.84
N PHE A 172 -3.34 -7.03 6.47
CA PHE A 172 -3.48 -7.18 7.92
C PHE A 172 -2.16 -6.87 8.62
N VAL A 173 -2.25 -6.30 9.83
CA VAL A 173 -1.09 -6.01 10.67
C VAL A 173 -1.42 -6.21 12.15
N ARG A 174 -0.46 -6.69 12.96
CA ARG A 174 -0.58 -6.77 14.41
C ARG A 174 -0.52 -5.37 15.01
N LYS A 175 -1.62 -4.93 15.64
CA LYS A 175 -1.77 -3.56 16.18
C LYS A 175 -0.62 -3.17 17.10
N SER A 176 -0.32 -4.00 18.09
CA SER A 176 0.72 -3.70 19.09
C SER A 176 2.12 -3.49 18.50
N MET A 177 2.47 -4.25 17.45
CA MET A 177 3.74 -4.10 16.75
C MET A 177 3.77 -2.83 15.90
N PHE A 178 2.64 -2.50 15.27
CA PHE A 178 2.52 -1.30 14.47
C PHE A 178 2.59 -0.02 15.33
N GLU A 179 1.90 -0.01 16.47
CA GLU A 179 1.99 1.09 17.45
C GLU A 179 3.41 1.24 18.02
N ALA A 180 4.07 0.11 18.30
CA ALA A 180 5.41 0.12 18.86
C ALA A 180 6.49 0.76 17.95
N VAL A 181 6.25 0.85 16.64
CA VAL A 181 7.13 1.55 15.69
C VAL A 181 6.64 2.96 15.34
N GLY A 182 5.56 3.45 15.96
CA GLY A 182 5.06 4.82 15.82
C GLY A 182 4.06 5.01 14.67
N LEU A 183 3.44 3.94 14.16
CA LEU A 183 2.43 3.97 13.10
C LEU A 183 3.01 4.51 11.76
N PHE A 184 2.16 5.01 10.86
CA PHE A 184 2.62 5.71 9.66
C PHE A 184 3.26 7.06 9.98
N ASP A 185 4.21 7.49 9.15
CA ASP A 185 4.83 8.81 9.25
C ASP A 185 3.89 9.89 8.72
N GLU A 186 3.36 10.73 9.62
CA GLU A 186 2.37 11.76 9.29
C GLU A 186 2.99 13.00 8.60
N GLU A 187 4.32 13.11 8.53
CA GLU A 187 5.00 14.16 7.78
C GLU A 187 4.94 13.92 6.27
N VAL A 188 4.59 12.70 5.85
CA VAL A 188 4.41 12.32 4.45
C VAL A 188 2.93 12.29 4.10
N PHE A 189 2.52 13.12 3.14
CA PHE A 189 1.11 13.18 2.74
C PHE A 189 0.65 11.90 2.03
N MET A 190 1.46 11.36 1.11
CA MET A 190 1.12 10.18 0.33
C MET A 190 2.34 9.61 -0.41
N TYR A 191 2.40 8.27 -0.50
CA TYR A 191 3.39 7.41 -1.13
C TYR A 191 4.62 7.13 -0.27
N GLY A 192 5.12 5.91 -0.36
CA GLY A 192 6.32 5.43 0.34
C GLY A 192 6.09 5.03 1.79
N GLU A 193 4.88 5.16 2.31
CA GLU A 193 4.50 4.78 3.67
C GLU A 193 4.73 3.29 3.92
N GLU A 194 4.45 2.46 2.92
CA GLU A 194 4.57 1.00 3.01
C GLU A 194 6.03 0.54 3.09
N ASP A 195 6.93 1.14 2.31
CA ASP A 195 8.37 0.84 2.37
C ASP A 195 8.96 1.29 3.72
N ASP A 196 8.54 2.44 4.21
CA ASP A 196 8.97 2.97 5.49
C ASP A 196 8.51 2.12 6.66
N ILE A 197 7.20 1.84 6.74
CA ILE A 197 6.65 1.05 7.85
C ILE A 197 7.18 -0.40 7.84
N HIS A 198 7.32 -1.02 6.66
CA HIS A 198 7.93 -2.33 6.51
C HIS A 198 9.36 -2.34 7.07
N TYR A 199 10.17 -1.34 6.70
CA TYR A 199 11.53 -1.20 7.20
C TYR A 199 11.58 -1.07 8.72
N ARG A 200 10.77 -0.18 9.33
CA ARG A 200 10.75 0.03 10.79
C ARG A 200 10.29 -1.21 11.56
N LEU A 201 9.27 -1.91 11.06
CA LEU A 201 8.79 -3.16 11.63
C LEU A 201 9.85 -4.27 11.53
N MET A 202 10.48 -4.42 10.35
CA MET A 202 11.55 -5.41 10.15
C MET A 202 12.76 -5.16 11.06
N GLN A 203 13.16 -3.90 11.23
CA GLN A 203 14.28 -3.55 12.11
C GLN A 203 13.99 -3.90 13.57
N ARG A 204 12.76 -3.74 14.03
CA ARG A 204 12.40 -3.95 15.43
C ARG A 204 12.03 -5.39 15.76
N PHE A 205 11.35 -6.10 14.86
CA PHE A 205 10.73 -7.40 15.12
C PHE A 205 11.22 -8.53 14.21
N GLY A 206 12.04 -8.23 13.20
CA GLY A 206 12.52 -9.23 12.24
C GLY A 206 11.56 -9.50 11.08
N LEU A 207 11.60 -10.71 10.50
CA LEU A 207 10.96 -11.06 9.24
C LEU A 207 9.58 -11.73 9.43
N GLY A 208 8.72 -11.16 10.26
CA GLY A 208 7.35 -11.63 10.50
C GLY A 208 6.34 -11.22 9.42
N PHE A 209 6.70 -11.31 8.13
CA PHE A 209 5.84 -10.91 7.01
C PHE A 209 5.42 -12.13 6.21
N ARG A 210 4.11 -12.29 5.97
CA ARG A 210 3.54 -13.38 5.18
C ARG A 210 2.77 -12.84 4.00
N TYR A 211 2.84 -13.52 2.87
CA TYR A 211 2.04 -13.26 1.68
C TYR A 211 1.28 -14.52 1.30
N ASP A 212 -0.04 -14.42 1.17
CA ASP A 212 -0.93 -15.51 0.76
C ASP A 212 -1.60 -15.20 -0.56
N LYS A 213 -1.15 -15.87 -1.62
CA LYS A 213 -1.72 -15.73 -2.96
C LYS A 213 -3.05 -16.44 -3.16
N SER A 214 -3.51 -17.23 -2.20
CA SER A 214 -4.79 -17.95 -2.28
C SER A 214 -5.98 -17.10 -1.84
N ILE A 215 -5.74 -15.98 -1.13
CA ILE A 215 -6.74 -14.98 -0.77
C ILE A 215 -6.57 -13.78 -1.70
N ARG A 216 -7.65 -13.38 -2.37
CA ARG A 216 -7.60 -12.37 -3.42
C ARG A 216 -8.52 -11.19 -3.13
N TYR A 217 -8.14 -10.05 -3.64
CA TYR A 217 -8.98 -8.85 -3.67
C TYR A 217 -8.75 -8.07 -4.96
N ILE A 218 -9.75 -7.39 -5.45
CA ILE A 218 -9.64 -6.44 -6.58
C ILE A 218 -9.31 -5.07 -6.01
N HIS A 219 -8.37 -4.36 -6.63
CA HIS A 219 -8.10 -2.94 -6.42
C HIS A 219 -8.40 -2.21 -7.71
N LEU A 220 -9.44 -1.37 -7.70
CA LEU A 220 -9.98 -0.67 -8.88
C LEU A 220 -9.03 0.43 -9.38
N MET A 221 -7.77 0.11 -9.56
CA MET A 221 -6.82 1.05 -10.13
C MET A 221 -7.14 1.30 -11.59
N LEU A 222 -7.65 2.47 -11.92
CA LEU A 222 -7.64 2.98 -13.29
C LEU A 222 -6.18 3.13 -13.71
N GLY A 223 -5.83 2.61 -14.89
CA GLY A 223 -4.48 2.66 -15.44
C GLY A 223 -3.88 4.07 -15.34
N ARG A 224 -2.83 4.21 -14.55
CA ARG A 224 -2.17 5.50 -14.33
C ARG A 224 -1.38 5.86 -15.57
N GLN A 225 -1.64 7.03 -16.14
CA GLN A 225 -0.80 7.57 -17.21
C GLN A 225 0.59 7.92 -16.67
N PRO A 226 1.65 7.77 -17.47
CA PRO A 226 2.99 8.19 -17.10
C PRO A 226 3.01 9.68 -16.70
N ASP A 227 3.41 9.98 -15.47
CA ASP A 227 3.45 11.34 -14.92
C ASP A 227 4.79 11.57 -14.20
N ILE A 228 5.55 12.51 -14.72
CA ILE A 228 6.85 12.88 -14.14
C ILE A 228 6.72 13.47 -12.73
N ARG A 229 5.66 14.20 -12.43
CA ARG A 229 5.44 14.80 -11.10
C ARG A 229 5.24 13.73 -10.05
N TYR A 230 4.60 12.63 -10.44
CA TYR A 230 4.43 11.47 -9.58
C TYR A 230 5.78 10.81 -9.26
N GLU A 231 6.62 10.59 -10.29
CA GLU A 231 7.95 10.00 -10.11
C GLU A 231 8.88 10.91 -9.27
N GLU A 232 8.79 12.22 -9.45
CA GLU A 232 9.52 13.20 -8.64
C GLU A 232 9.08 13.15 -7.18
N LYS A 233 7.78 13.09 -6.93
CA LYS A 233 7.23 12.98 -5.57
C LYS A 233 7.69 11.70 -4.87
N LEU A 234 7.65 10.55 -5.55
CA LEU A 234 8.17 9.29 -5.01
C LEU A 234 9.65 9.40 -4.65
N LEU A 235 10.46 9.99 -5.54
CA LEU A 235 11.89 10.21 -5.28
C LEU A 235 12.12 11.10 -4.06
N ASP A 236 11.34 12.16 -3.89
CA ASP A 236 11.49 13.09 -2.77
C ASP A 236 11.08 12.44 -1.44
N VAL A 237 10.03 11.64 -1.44
CA VAL A 237 9.61 10.87 -0.26
C VAL A 237 10.66 9.80 0.10
N ASP A 238 11.20 9.09 -0.88
CA ASP A 238 12.27 8.12 -0.62
C ASP A 238 13.55 8.79 -0.10
N LEU A 239 13.91 9.96 -0.62
CA LEU A 239 15.05 10.74 -0.09
C LEU A 239 14.82 11.14 1.37
N TYR A 240 13.61 11.56 1.72
CA TYR A 240 13.22 11.90 3.08
C TYR A 240 13.32 10.68 4.01
N HIS A 241 12.64 9.58 3.70
CA HIS A 241 12.65 8.38 4.52
C HIS A 241 14.05 7.75 4.63
N HIS A 242 14.80 7.70 3.52
CA HIS A 242 16.16 7.17 3.54
C HIS A 242 17.11 8.02 4.39
N LYS A 243 16.94 9.35 4.38
CA LYS A 243 17.68 10.24 5.27
C LYS A 243 17.39 9.93 6.74
N LYS A 244 16.12 9.74 7.11
CA LYS A 244 15.72 9.29 8.46
C LYS A 244 16.35 7.94 8.84
N LYS A 245 16.57 7.05 7.86
CA LYS A 245 17.24 5.75 8.03
C LYS A 245 18.77 5.83 7.96
N GLY A 246 19.36 7.03 7.94
CA GLY A 246 20.81 7.24 7.87
C GLY A 246 21.45 6.93 6.51
N ARG A 247 20.64 6.78 5.44
CA ARG A 247 21.14 6.54 4.09
C ARG A 247 21.46 7.86 3.39
N PRO A 248 22.70 8.09 2.91
CA PRO A 248 23.05 9.29 2.17
C PRO A 248 22.22 9.44 0.88
N ALA A 249 21.82 10.67 0.56
CA ALA A 249 21.01 10.99 -0.62
C ALA A 249 21.62 10.43 -1.91
N ILE A 250 22.96 10.50 -2.05
CA ILE A 250 23.67 9.98 -3.22
C ILE A 250 23.39 8.50 -3.47
N LYS A 251 23.27 7.67 -2.42
CA LYS A 251 22.95 6.24 -2.58
C LYS A 251 21.53 6.03 -3.11
N THR A 252 20.57 6.81 -2.64
CA THR A 252 19.19 6.78 -3.13
C THR A 252 19.12 7.21 -4.58
N LEU A 253 19.70 8.35 -4.92
CA LEU A 253 19.76 8.88 -6.27
C LEU A 253 20.47 7.93 -7.24
N THR A 254 21.56 7.27 -6.80
CA THR A 254 22.25 6.25 -7.59
C THR A 254 21.34 5.05 -7.88
N THR A 255 20.57 4.58 -6.87
CA THR A 255 19.59 3.50 -7.06
C THR A 255 18.55 3.87 -8.11
N TYR A 256 17.98 5.08 -8.01
CA TYR A 256 17.01 5.58 -9.00
C TYR A 256 17.63 5.72 -10.40
N LEU A 257 18.88 6.18 -10.51
CA LEU A 257 19.59 6.26 -11.80
C LEU A 257 19.81 4.87 -12.41
N GLN A 258 20.13 3.86 -11.60
CA GLN A 258 20.30 2.47 -12.06
C GLN A 258 18.96 1.90 -12.57
N ILE A 259 17.86 2.08 -11.82
CA ILE A 259 16.51 1.67 -12.23
C ILE A 259 16.15 2.34 -13.56
N ASN A 260 16.26 3.66 -13.62
CA ASN A 260 15.96 4.44 -14.82
C ASN A 260 16.81 4.00 -16.03
N THR A 261 18.09 3.70 -15.82
CA THR A 261 18.99 3.20 -16.88
C THR A 261 18.49 1.88 -17.45
N THR A 262 18.09 0.94 -16.60
CA THR A 262 17.55 -0.36 -17.03
C THR A 262 16.23 -0.21 -17.79
N LEU A 263 15.33 0.64 -17.30
CA LEU A 263 14.03 0.90 -17.94
C LEU A 263 14.22 1.59 -19.30
N LEU A 264 15.14 2.54 -19.43
CA LEU A 264 15.47 3.18 -20.70
C LEU A 264 16.09 2.18 -21.68
N ALA A 265 17.03 1.33 -21.25
CA ALA A 265 17.62 0.29 -22.09
C ALA A 265 16.54 -0.65 -22.63
N ARG A 266 15.60 -1.07 -21.77
CA ARG A 266 14.42 -1.84 -22.19
C ARG A 266 13.56 -1.07 -23.20
N GLY A 267 13.31 0.22 -22.97
CA GLY A 267 12.54 1.08 -23.89
C GLY A 267 13.20 1.17 -25.27
N TYR A 268 14.53 1.33 -25.33
CA TYR A 268 15.27 1.30 -26.61
C TYR A 268 15.13 -0.05 -27.32
N LEU A 269 15.26 -1.16 -26.59
CA LEU A 269 15.06 -2.50 -27.15
C LEU A 269 13.64 -2.67 -27.71
N MET A 270 12.60 -2.27 -26.93
CA MET A 270 11.22 -2.38 -27.40
C MET A 270 10.95 -1.50 -28.61
N LYS A 271 11.63 -0.35 -28.74
CA LYS A 271 11.53 0.51 -29.93
C LYS A 271 12.03 -0.21 -31.20
N LEU A 272 13.09 -1.02 -31.11
CA LEU A 272 13.58 -1.82 -32.23
C LEU A 272 12.55 -2.83 -32.75
N PHE A 273 11.64 -3.29 -31.87
CA PHE A 273 10.55 -4.22 -32.21
C PHE A 273 9.20 -3.54 -32.47
N GLY A 274 9.16 -2.20 -32.59
CA GLY A 274 7.92 -1.45 -32.80
C GLY A 274 6.92 -1.51 -31.66
N LYS A 275 7.35 -1.88 -30.45
CA LYS A 275 6.51 -2.08 -29.24
C LYS A 275 6.79 -1.04 -28.16
N CYS A 276 7.34 0.12 -28.52
CA CYS A 276 7.70 1.16 -27.55
C CYS A 276 6.46 1.95 -27.13
N ASP A 277 6.22 2.05 -25.83
CA ASP A 277 5.35 3.05 -25.23
C ASP A 277 6.10 4.40 -25.26
N HIS A 278 5.71 5.28 -26.19
CA HIS A 278 6.39 6.53 -26.44
C HIS A 278 6.28 7.52 -25.29
N ASP A 279 5.13 7.58 -24.62
CA ASP A 279 4.87 8.52 -23.52
C ASP A 279 5.68 8.11 -22.29
N ASN A 280 5.64 6.84 -21.93
CA ASN A 280 6.45 6.30 -20.83
C ASN A 280 7.96 6.49 -21.12
N PHE A 281 8.40 6.26 -22.35
CA PHE A 281 9.80 6.43 -22.72
C PHE A 281 10.26 7.89 -22.66
N ALA A 282 9.40 8.84 -23.08
CA ALA A 282 9.66 10.28 -22.96
C ALA A 282 9.74 10.72 -21.48
N MET A 283 8.80 10.24 -20.66
CA MET A 283 8.78 10.48 -19.21
C MET A 283 10.07 9.96 -18.55
N LEU A 284 10.50 8.74 -18.85
CA LEU A 284 11.75 8.18 -18.30
C LEU A 284 12.99 9.01 -18.65
N LYS A 285 13.05 9.59 -19.86
CA LYS A 285 14.15 10.50 -20.26
C LYS A 285 14.13 11.80 -19.45
N ALA A 286 12.94 12.40 -19.27
CA ALA A 286 12.76 13.60 -18.49
C ALA A 286 13.13 13.35 -17.02
N PHE A 287 12.64 12.27 -16.44
CA PHE A 287 12.95 11.88 -15.05
C PHE A 287 14.46 11.65 -14.82
N ARG A 288 15.18 11.11 -15.83
CA ARG A 288 16.64 10.99 -15.77
C ARG A 288 17.34 12.33 -15.57
N GLN A 289 16.84 13.40 -16.18
CA GLN A 289 17.41 14.75 -15.98
C GLN A 289 17.17 15.27 -14.56
N VAL A 290 15.99 14.99 -14.01
CA VAL A 290 15.69 15.31 -12.60
C VAL A 290 16.66 14.62 -11.65
N ILE A 291 16.86 13.30 -11.79
CA ILE A 291 17.79 12.53 -10.96
C ILE A 291 19.21 13.13 -11.07
N LYS A 292 19.69 13.39 -12.30
CA LYS A 292 21.03 13.98 -12.53
C LYS A 292 21.16 15.38 -11.93
N SER A 293 20.12 16.19 -12.01
CA SER A 293 20.11 17.54 -11.38
C SER A 293 20.24 17.45 -9.86
N LYS A 294 19.49 16.53 -9.23
CA LYS A 294 19.57 16.29 -7.78
C LYS A 294 20.93 15.73 -7.37
N LEU A 295 21.54 14.84 -8.18
CA LEU A 295 22.89 14.30 -7.94
C LEU A 295 23.99 15.38 -7.95
N LYS A 296 23.85 16.43 -8.78
CA LYS A 296 24.82 17.54 -8.82
C LYS A 296 24.72 18.47 -7.58
N LYS A 297 23.60 18.40 -6.85
CA LYS A 297 23.33 19.23 -5.67
C LYS A 297 23.56 18.48 -4.34
N SER A 298 23.70 17.15 -4.39
CA SER A 298 23.92 16.28 -3.22
C SER A 298 25.41 16.05 -2.98
#